data_10e850779aa1948db474a22d2a13dc62
#
_entry.id   10e850779aa1948db474a22d2a13dc62
#
_cell.length_a   1.000
_cell.length_b   1.000
_cell.length_c   1.000
_cell.angle_alpha   90.00
_cell.angle_beta   90.00
_cell.angle_gamma   90.00
#
_symmetry.space_group_name_H-M   'P 1'
#
loop_
_entity.id
_entity.type
_entity.pdbx_description
1 polymer ?
#
loop_
_entity_poly.entity_id
_entity_poly.type
_entity_poly.pdbx_seq_one_letter_code
_entity_poly.pdbx_strand_id
1 'polypeptide(L)'
;MNSGIFRHKSQPEPESHHLKIASSHLSYCTNIHPAETWDETREVLQTHVLSVRNLLVESGTLEQGCPFAIGLRLSAVAARELLEGRNLAEFKEWLETTNTYVFTINGFPYGSFHGTRVKERVFMPDWSDRARLDYTKNLFTILAAIARPGTGASVSTLPGSHKTFQADEACILANLIELATWLESLAEETGHDFHLGLEPEPLGHFENTAETLAFFERLHAVAGQSEVIRNRIGVNYDACHFALEYDAAQSSLDALTRASIRISKIHLSSALALDPRDPSALAAIRPFDEPVYFHQALLQNVDGSITRFADLPLFFAAAENGDCDPASFQEMRVHFHIPLDTEPAPPLRSTRDHTREVLAWRRKNPDACQHYEIETYTWGVLPAGLQRPVEEQIASEYRWVIANA
;
A
#
# COMPACT_ATOMS: atom_id res chain seq x y z
N MET A 1 25.73 -14.55 58.98
CA MET A 1 25.90 -15.43 57.82
C MET A 1 25.11 -14.77 56.69
N ASN A 2 25.83 -14.10 55.78
CA ASN A 2 25.26 -13.35 54.69
C ASN A 2 25.13 -14.29 53.47
N SER A 3 23.92 -14.57 53.02
CA SER A 3 23.64 -15.24 51.75
C SER A 3 23.35 -14.19 50.69
N GLY A 4 24.37 -13.89 49.86
CA GLY A 4 24.27 -13.04 48.69
C GLY A 4 23.45 -13.71 47.60
N ILE A 5 22.34 -13.10 47.21
CA ILE A 5 21.54 -13.47 46.03
C ILE A 5 22.18 -12.82 44.83
N PHE A 6 22.88 -13.61 44.02
CA PHE A 6 23.34 -13.18 42.68
C PHE A 6 22.14 -13.01 41.76
N ARG A 7 21.79 -11.77 41.44
CA ARG A 7 20.93 -11.48 40.30
C ARG A 7 21.72 -11.69 39.00
N HIS A 8 21.38 -12.72 38.26
CA HIS A 8 21.80 -12.84 36.86
C HIS A 8 21.18 -11.63 36.11
N LYS A 9 22.05 -10.71 35.67
CA LYS A 9 21.68 -9.76 34.60
C LYS A 9 21.54 -10.59 33.32
N SER A 10 20.33 -10.75 32.81
CA SER A 10 20.11 -11.21 31.44
C SER A 10 20.87 -10.26 30.53
N GLN A 11 21.79 -10.79 29.73
CA GLN A 11 22.37 -10.05 28.62
C GLN A 11 21.23 -9.69 27.64
N PRO A 12 21.23 -8.49 27.08
CA PRO A 12 20.28 -8.20 26.00
C PRO A 12 20.53 -9.19 24.87
N GLU A 13 19.46 -9.81 24.37
CA GLU A 13 19.52 -10.61 23.15
C GLU A 13 20.10 -9.73 22.02
N PRO A 14 20.95 -10.29 21.13
CA PRO A 14 21.48 -9.51 20.03
C PRO A 14 20.32 -8.98 19.18
N GLU A 15 20.29 -7.67 18.96
CA GLU A 15 19.33 -7.02 18.06
C GLU A 15 19.41 -7.72 16.71
N SER A 16 18.36 -8.42 16.34
CA SER A 16 18.28 -9.09 15.05
C SER A 16 18.17 -8.02 13.96
N HIS A 17 19.22 -7.88 13.16
CA HIS A 17 19.27 -6.95 12.03
C HIS A 17 18.34 -7.43 10.91
N HIS A 18 17.05 -7.17 11.05
CA HIS A 18 16.06 -7.31 9.97
C HIS A 18 16.22 -6.16 8.98
N LEU A 19 15.72 -6.32 7.73
CA LEU A 19 15.50 -5.20 6.82
C LEU A 19 14.38 -4.35 7.45
N LYS A 20 14.81 -3.44 8.29
CA LYS A 20 13.93 -2.55 9.05
C LYS A 20 14.28 -1.12 8.73
N ILE A 21 13.28 -0.30 8.58
CA ILE A 21 13.47 1.13 8.72
C ILE A 21 13.45 1.40 10.24
N ALA A 22 14.59 1.36 10.90
CA ALA A 22 14.74 1.33 12.36
C ALA A 22 13.96 0.14 13.00
N SER A 23 12.88 0.39 13.76
CA SER A 23 12.06 -0.66 14.40
C SER A 23 10.94 -1.21 13.50
N SER A 24 10.64 -0.56 12.35
CA SER A 24 9.50 -0.90 11.49
C SER A 24 9.85 -1.91 10.42
N HIS A 25 8.86 -2.71 9.98
CA HIS A 25 9.02 -3.69 8.91
C HIS A 25 8.95 -3.02 7.54
N LEU A 26 9.82 -3.44 6.62
CA LEU A 26 9.82 -2.98 5.23
C LEU A 26 9.74 -4.19 4.29
N SER A 27 8.79 -4.16 3.37
CA SER A 27 8.63 -5.09 2.27
C SER A 27 8.45 -4.36 0.95
N TYR A 28 8.40 -5.10 -0.16
CA TYR A 28 7.77 -4.61 -1.39
C TYR A 28 6.48 -5.40 -1.66
N CYS A 29 5.53 -4.78 -2.33
CA CYS A 29 4.25 -5.40 -2.67
C CYS A 29 4.41 -6.34 -3.87
N THR A 30 4.06 -7.61 -3.69
CA THR A 30 4.13 -8.59 -4.79
C THR A 30 3.05 -8.40 -5.85
N ASN A 31 2.18 -7.39 -5.73
CA ASN A 31 1.23 -7.02 -6.78
C ASN A 31 1.89 -6.54 -8.09
N ILE A 32 3.17 -6.24 -8.06
CA ILE A 32 3.98 -5.95 -9.27
C ILE A 32 4.12 -7.18 -10.18
N HIS A 33 4.00 -8.39 -9.65
CA HIS A 33 4.12 -9.64 -10.37
C HIS A 33 2.74 -10.22 -10.69
N PRO A 34 2.46 -10.60 -11.96
CA PRO A 34 1.22 -11.28 -12.30
C PRO A 34 1.09 -12.63 -11.57
N ALA A 35 0.00 -12.81 -10.82
CA ALA A 35 -0.35 -14.09 -10.17
C ALA A 35 -1.82 -14.03 -9.73
N GLU A 36 -2.64 -14.98 -10.14
CA GLU A 36 -4.07 -15.05 -9.78
C GLU A 36 -4.43 -16.30 -8.97
N THR A 37 -3.68 -17.38 -9.15
CA THR A 37 -3.82 -18.63 -8.40
C THR A 37 -2.75 -18.75 -7.33
N TRP A 38 -2.94 -19.68 -6.37
CA TRP A 38 -1.90 -19.95 -5.38
C TRP A 38 -0.63 -20.54 -6.01
N ASP A 39 -0.77 -21.39 -7.03
CA ASP A 39 0.40 -21.96 -7.72
C ASP A 39 1.24 -20.87 -8.42
N GLU A 40 0.60 -19.93 -9.10
CA GLU A 40 1.27 -18.77 -9.70
C GLU A 40 1.93 -17.90 -8.63
N THR A 41 1.22 -17.62 -7.52
CA THR A 41 1.78 -16.86 -6.41
C THR A 41 3.01 -17.55 -5.82
N ARG A 42 2.95 -18.87 -5.63
CA ARG A 42 4.08 -19.67 -5.15
C ARG A 42 5.29 -19.60 -6.09
N GLU A 43 5.06 -19.64 -7.41
CA GLU A 43 6.13 -19.46 -8.41
C GLU A 43 6.77 -18.07 -8.30
N VAL A 44 5.98 -17.00 -8.19
CA VAL A 44 6.47 -15.63 -7.95
C VAL A 44 7.34 -15.56 -6.69
N LEU A 45 6.90 -16.16 -5.59
CA LEU A 45 7.64 -16.17 -4.33
C LEU A 45 9.00 -16.87 -4.49
N GLN A 46 9.03 -18.01 -5.18
CA GLN A 46 10.24 -18.82 -5.37
C GLN A 46 11.23 -18.19 -6.35
N THR A 47 10.76 -17.48 -7.36
CA THR A 47 11.59 -16.90 -8.43
C THR A 47 11.93 -15.45 -8.14
N HIS A 48 10.93 -14.55 -8.15
CA HIS A 48 11.15 -13.10 -8.06
C HIS A 48 11.52 -12.65 -6.64
N VAL A 49 10.76 -13.07 -5.62
CA VAL A 49 10.98 -12.61 -4.24
C VAL A 49 12.35 -13.06 -3.71
N LEU A 50 12.73 -14.31 -3.95
CA LEU A 50 14.05 -14.80 -3.53
C LEU A 50 15.19 -14.17 -4.35
N SER A 51 14.97 -13.84 -5.63
CA SER A 51 15.92 -13.09 -6.46
C SER A 51 16.18 -11.69 -5.91
N VAL A 52 15.11 -10.93 -5.60
CA VAL A 52 15.24 -9.60 -4.96
C VAL A 52 16.03 -9.69 -3.65
N ARG A 53 15.67 -10.65 -2.79
CA ARG A 53 16.43 -10.88 -1.54
C ARG A 53 17.93 -11.11 -1.81
N ASN A 54 18.25 -11.96 -2.79
CA ASN A 54 19.63 -12.28 -3.11
C ASN A 54 20.40 -11.05 -3.60
N LEU A 55 19.80 -10.23 -4.49
CA LEU A 55 20.38 -8.96 -4.94
C LEU A 55 20.65 -7.98 -3.78
N LEU A 56 19.74 -7.95 -2.79
CA LEU A 56 19.93 -7.12 -1.58
C LEU A 56 21.06 -7.63 -0.69
N VAL A 57 21.24 -8.94 -0.59
CA VAL A 57 22.37 -9.56 0.14
C VAL A 57 23.68 -9.31 -0.60
N GLU A 58 23.74 -9.54 -1.90
CA GLU A 58 24.92 -9.33 -2.73
C GLU A 58 25.39 -7.86 -2.73
N SER A 59 24.45 -6.92 -2.68
CA SER A 59 24.77 -5.48 -2.57
C SER A 59 25.12 -5.04 -1.14
N GLY A 60 25.02 -5.91 -0.13
CA GLY A 60 25.23 -5.55 1.28
C GLY A 60 24.09 -4.70 1.88
N THR A 61 22.97 -4.54 1.17
CA THR A 61 21.80 -3.82 1.65
C THR A 61 21.04 -4.62 2.73
N LEU A 62 21.02 -5.93 2.58
CA LEU A 62 20.53 -6.90 3.55
C LEU A 62 21.71 -7.74 4.07
N GLU A 63 21.87 -7.82 5.38
CA GLU A 63 22.88 -8.68 5.97
C GLU A 63 22.53 -10.16 5.75
N GLN A 64 23.55 -10.97 5.43
CA GLN A 64 23.35 -12.39 5.19
C GLN A 64 22.80 -13.10 6.44
N GLY A 65 21.75 -13.88 6.26
CA GLY A 65 21.07 -14.59 7.36
C GLY A 65 19.97 -13.77 8.04
N CYS A 66 19.81 -12.49 7.71
CA CYS A 66 18.66 -11.72 8.18
C CYS A 66 17.35 -12.17 7.52
N PRO A 67 16.24 -12.22 8.27
CA PRO A 67 14.92 -12.50 7.69
C PRO A 67 14.51 -11.46 6.68
N PHE A 68 13.89 -11.91 5.57
CA PHE A 68 13.37 -11.03 4.53
C PHE A 68 11.85 -10.96 4.59
N ALA A 69 11.31 -9.74 4.64
CA ALA A 69 9.87 -9.48 4.70
C ALA A 69 9.23 -9.52 3.32
N ILE A 70 8.05 -10.10 3.22
CA ILE A 70 7.25 -10.21 2.01
C ILE A 70 5.97 -9.40 2.18
N GLY A 71 5.73 -8.44 1.29
CA GLY A 71 4.43 -7.79 1.11
C GLY A 71 3.59 -8.62 0.15
N LEU A 72 2.75 -9.49 0.71
CA LEU A 72 2.06 -10.50 -0.08
C LEU A 72 0.81 -9.91 -0.73
N ARG A 73 0.62 -10.14 -2.03
CA ARG A 73 -0.68 -9.97 -2.69
C ARG A 73 -1.29 -11.34 -2.93
N LEU A 74 -2.56 -11.50 -2.56
CA LEU A 74 -3.36 -12.69 -2.87
C LEU A 74 -4.68 -12.26 -3.53
N SER A 75 -5.04 -12.87 -4.66
CA SER A 75 -6.40 -12.79 -5.18
C SER A 75 -7.36 -13.58 -4.29
N ALA A 76 -8.66 -13.41 -4.47
CA ALA A 76 -9.64 -14.22 -3.76
C ALA A 76 -9.56 -15.72 -4.14
N VAL A 77 -9.11 -16.04 -5.35
CA VAL A 77 -8.85 -17.42 -5.78
C VAL A 77 -7.64 -17.97 -5.04
N ALA A 78 -6.50 -17.27 -5.10
CA ALA A 78 -5.27 -17.70 -4.43
C ALA A 78 -5.46 -17.85 -2.91
N ALA A 79 -6.20 -16.93 -2.27
CA ALA A 79 -6.48 -16.99 -0.84
C ALA A 79 -7.31 -18.23 -0.45
N ARG A 80 -8.31 -18.61 -1.26
CA ARG A 80 -9.09 -19.85 -1.03
C ARG A 80 -8.23 -21.08 -1.23
N GLU A 81 -7.49 -21.15 -2.35
CA GLU A 81 -6.62 -22.29 -2.65
C GLU A 81 -5.54 -22.47 -1.58
N LEU A 82 -4.97 -21.36 -1.05
CA LEU A 82 -3.99 -21.43 0.04
C LEU A 82 -4.58 -22.00 1.33
N LEU A 83 -5.87 -21.81 1.59
CA LEU A 83 -6.57 -22.37 2.76
C LEU A 83 -6.99 -23.84 2.54
N GLU A 84 -6.87 -24.39 1.33
CA GLU A 84 -7.25 -25.77 1.02
C GLU A 84 -6.12 -26.77 1.32
N GLY A 85 -6.49 -27.94 1.80
CA GLY A 85 -5.59 -29.08 1.96
C GLY A 85 -4.39 -28.79 2.86
N ARG A 86 -3.16 -28.93 2.35
CA ARG A 86 -1.92 -28.70 3.06
C ARG A 86 -1.20 -27.40 2.64
N ASN A 87 -1.74 -26.64 1.70
CA ASN A 87 -1.05 -25.52 1.09
C ASN A 87 -0.55 -24.50 2.14
N LEU A 88 -1.38 -24.16 3.13
CA LEU A 88 -1.01 -23.20 4.19
C LEU A 88 0.13 -23.74 5.08
N ALA A 89 0.10 -25.03 5.40
CA ALA A 89 1.17 -25.67 6.18
C ALA A 89 2.49 -25.72 5.39
N GLU A 90 2.43 -26.05 4.10
CA GLU A 90 3.59 -26.06 3.20
C GLU A 90 4.15 -24.64 2.98
N PHE A 91 3.28 -23.65 2.88
CA PHE A 91 3.73 -22.25 2.80
C PHE A 91 4.41 -21.78 4.08
N LYS A 92 3.89 -22.15 5.25
CA LYS A 92 4.55 -21.86 6.53
C LYS A 92 5.93 -22.48 6.61
N GLU A 93 6.07 -23.76 6.25
CA GLU A 93 7.35 -24.46 6.19
C GLU A 93 8.33 -23.77 5.21
N TRP A 94 7.83 -23.33 4.04
CA TRP A 94 8.63 -22.61 3.07
C TRP A 94 9.14 -21.26 3.62
N LEU A 95 8.30 -20.49 4.33
CA LEU A 95 8.72 -19.25 4.99
C LEU A 95 9.82 -19.47 6.00
N GLU A 96 9.72 -20.56 6.81
CA GLU A 96 10.72 -20.92 7.79
C GLU A 96 12.04 -21.34 7.12
N THR A 97 11.99 -22.23 6.13
CA THR A 97 13.18 -22.75 5.43
C THR A 97 13.90 -21.70 4.60
N THR A 98 13.19 -20.74 4.05
CA THR A 98 13.78 -19.62 3.30
C THR A 98 14.16 -18.43 4.16
N ASN A 99 13.89 -18.47 5.46
CA ASN A 99 14.06 -17.36 6.39
C ASN A 99 13.37 -16.09 5.89
N THR A 100 12.13 -16.24 5.44
CA THR A 100 11.25 -15.14 5.03
C THR A 100 10.05 -15.03 5.98
N TYR A 101 9.32 -13.92 5.93
CA TYR A 101 8.11 -13.75 6.73
C TYR A 101 7.13 -12.77 6.06
N VAL A 102 5.85 -12.92 6.40
CA VAL A 102 4.77 -12.05 5.96
C VAL A 102 4.21 -11.31 7.16
N PHE A 103 4.11 -9.99 7.09
CA PHE A 103 3.47 -9.14 8.09
C PHE A 103 2.29 -8.37 7.51
N THR A 104 2.15 -8.33 6.18
CA THR A 104 1.11 -7.60 5.48
C THR A 104 0.65 -8.32 4.22
N ILE A 105 -0.65 -8.22 3.93
CA ILE A 105 -1.22 -8.68 2.66
C ILE A 105 -1.93 -7.50 1.98
N ASN A 106 -1.62 -7.28 0.69
CA ASN A 106 -2.41 -6.38 -0.15
C ASN A 106 -3.67 -7.11 -0.62
N GLY A 107 -4.82 -6.73 -0.05
CA GLY A 107 -6.15 -7.25 -0.32
C GLY A 107 -7.01 -6.28 -1.14
N PHE A 108 -6.41 -5.27 -1.79
CA PHE A 108 -7.17 -4.34 -2.63
C PHE A 108 -7.70 -5.03 -3.88
N PRO A 109 -6.88 -5.58 -4.80
CA PRO A 109 -7.38 -6.31 -5.96
C PRO A 109 -7.93 -7.67 -5.56
N TYR A 110 -9.24 -7.84 -5.71
CA TYR A 110 -9.95 -9.11 -5.42
C TYR A 110 -9.67 -10.20 -6.47
N GLY A 111 -9.65 -9.82 -7.74
CA GLY A 111 -9.47 -10.71 -8.89
C GLY A 111 -8.30 -10.28 -9.76
N SER A 112 -8.44 -10.57 -11.07
CA SER A 112 -7.39 -10.29 -12.06
C SER A 112 -6.97 -8.83 -12.07
N PHE A 113 -5.67 -8.61 -11.91
CA PHE A 113 -5.08 -7.28 -11.79
C PHE A 113 -4.11 -6.94 -12.94
N HIS A 114 -3.65 -7.93 -13.70
CA HIS A 114 -2.72 -7.77 -14.81
C HIS A 114 -3.30 -8.26 -16.13
N GLY A 115 -2.83 -7.68 -17.26
CA GLY A 115 -3.13 -8.18 -18.60
C GLY A 115 -4.56 -7.99 -19.10
N THR A 116 -5.42 -7.36 -18.32
CA THR A 116 -6.82 -7.06 -18.66
C THR A 116 -7.14 -5.61 -18.28
N ARG A 117 -8.12 -4.99 -18.96
CA ARG A 117 -8.61 -3.68 -18.53
C ARG A 117 -9.22 -3.79 -17.14
N VAL A 118 -8.53 -3.28 -16.15
CA VAL A 118 -8.92 -3.35 -14.73
C VAL A 118 -9.81 -2.17 -14.35
N LYS A 119 -9.30 -0.96 -14.47
CA LYS A 119 -9.97 0.33 -14.18
C LYS A 119 -10.93 0.22 -12.98
N GLU A 120 -12.20 0.66 -13.11
CA GLU A 120 -13.19 0.63 -12.02
C GLU A 120 -13.45 -0.77 -11.44
N ARG A 121 -13.13 -1.84 -12.17
CA ARG A 121 -13.35 -3.23 -11.71
C ARG A 121 -12.45 -3.63 -10.56
N VAL A 122 -11.32 -2.94 -10.35
CA VAL A 122 -10.43 -3.22 -9.20
C VAL A 122 -11.14 -2.99 -7.87
N PHE A 123 -12.14 -2.09 -7.84
CA PHE A 123 -12.95 -1.83 -6.65
C PHE A 123 -14.04 -2.89 -6.41
N MET A 124 -14.23 -3.86 -7.29
CA MET A 124 -15.29 -4.88 -7.14
C MET A 124 -14.73 -6.22 -6.68
N PRO A 125 -15.48 -6.93 -5.80
CA PRO A 125 -16.59 -6.43 -4.99
C PRO A 125 -16.11 -5.36 -4.00
N ASP A 126 -16.94 -4.34 -3.74
CA ASP A 126 -16.64 -3.29 -2.77
C ASP A 126 -17.08 -3.67 -1.33
N TRP A 127 -16.90 -2.75 -0.37
CA TRP A 127 -17.25 -3.03 1.03
C TRP A 127 -18.75 -3.08 1.32
N SER A 128 -19.62 -2.74 0.37
CA SER A 128 -21.07 -3.00 0.49
C SER A 128 -21.43 -4.47 0.23
N ASP A 129 -20.53 -5.24 -0.41
CA ASP A 129 -20.71 -6.66 -0.73
C ASP A 129 -20.08 -7.58 0.34
N ARG A 130 -20.82 -8.59 0.77
CA ARG A 130 -20.34 -9.63 1.70
C ARG A 130 -19.12 -10.38 1.19
N ALA A 131 -18.99 -10.53 -0.13
CA ALA A 131 -17.84 -11.23 -0.72
C ALA A 131 -16.51 -10.53 -0.39
N ARG A 132 -16.50 -9.18 -0.28
CA ARG A 132 -15.31 -8.43 0.17
C ARG A 132 -14.95 -8.75 1.61
N LEU A 133 -15.94 -8.77 2.49
CA LEU A 133 -15.75 -9.11 3.91
C LEU A 133 -15.21 -10.54 4.06
N ASP A 134 -15.82 -11.52 3.39
CA ASP A 134 -15.44 -12.92 3.49
C ASP A 134 -14.02 -13.17 2.94
N TYR A 135 -13.68 -12.52 1.83
CA TYR A 135 -12.31 -12.52 1.29
C TYR A 135 -11.31 -11.94 2.29
N THR A 136 -11.63 -10.80 2.89
CA THR A 136 -10.74 -10.15 3.86
C THR A 136 -10.55 -11.00 5.12
N LYS A 137 -11.60 -11.70 5.59
CA LYS A 137 -11.49 -12.69 6.67
C LYS A 137 -10.57 -13.85 6.30
N ASN A 138 -10.61 -14.34 5.05
CA ASN A 138 -9.68 -15.37 4.59
C ASN A 138 -8.22 -14.89 4.64
N LEU A 139 -7.94 -13.63 4.23
CA LEU A 139 -6.59 -13.05 4.31
C LEU A 139 -6.08 -12.98 5.77
N PHE A 140 -6.92 -12.56 6.70
CA PHE A 140 -6.53 -12.55 8.12
C PHE A 140 -6.42 -13.95 8.72
N THR A 141 -7.20 -14.92 8.27
CA THR A 141 -7.05 -16.34 8.67
C THR A 141 -5.68 -16.88 8.23
N ILE A 142 -5.23 -16.54 7.01
CA ILE A 142 -3.89 -16.87 6.53
C ILE A 142 -2.84 -16.20 7.42
N LEU A 143 -2.95 -14.88 7.67
CA LEU A 143 -2.01 -14.16 8.53
C LEU A 143 -1.95 -14.72 9.94
N ALA A 144 -3.08 -15.12 10.52
CA ALA A 144 -3.12 -15.75 11.84
C ALA A 144 -2.28 -17.03 11.94
N ALA A 145 -2.15 -17.76 10.83
CA ALA A 145 -1.36 -18.98 10.77
C ALA A 145 0.15 -18.75 10.53
N ILE A 146 0.53 -17.65 9.84
CA ILE A 146 1.88 -17.44 9.34
C ILE A 146 2.61 -16.22 9.93
N ALA A 147 1.90 -15.27 10.54
CA ALA A 147 2.52 -14.08 11.12
C ALA A 147 3.47 -14.46 12.27
N ARG A 148 4.62 -13.77 12.33
CA ARG A 148 5.57 -13.95 13.43
C ARG A 148 5.07 -13.23 14.68
N PRO A 149 5.29 -13.78 15.88
CA PRO A 149 5.00 -13.08 17.12
C PRO A 149 5.67 -11.69 17.18
N GLY A 150 4.91 -10.68 17.59
CA GLY A 150 5.42 -9.32 17.76
C GLY A 150 5.58 -8.49 16.48
N THR A 151 5.25 -9.03 15.28
CA THR A 151 5.29 -8.23 14.05
C THR A 151 4.00 -7.43 13.82
N GLY A 152 2.89 -7.81 14.45
CA GLY A 152 1.56 -7.42 14.00
C GLY A 152 1.21 -8.06 12.66
N ALA A 153 0.00 -7.79 12.15
CA ALA A 153 -0.44 -8.27 10.85
C ALA A 153 -1.49 -7.34 10.24
N SER A 154 -1.21 -6.81 9.06
CA SER A 154 -2.12 -5.88 8.37
C SER A 154 -2.63 -6.44 7.04
N VAL A 155 -3.82 -6.00 6.67
CA VAL A 155 -4.36 -6.13 5.32
C VAL A 155 -4.70 -4.74 4.81
N SER A 156 -4.24 -4.37 3.61
CA SER A 156 -4.72 -3.16 2.92
C SER A 156 -5.87 -3.49 1.98
N THR A 157 -6.79 -2.55 1.80
CA THR A 157 -8.01 -2.72 0.99
C THR A 157 -8.50 -1.38 0.46
N LEU A 158 -9.40 -1.41 -0.53
CA LEU A 158 -10.02 -0.22 -1.11
C LEU A 158 -10.73 0.67 -0.06
N PRO A 159 -10.90 1.97 -0.33
CA PRO A 159 -11.51 2.94 0.58
C PRO A 159 -13.05 2.86 0.55
N GLY A 160 -13.63 1.75 0.99
CA GLY A 160 -15.07 1.53 1.01
C GLY A 160 -15.65 1.12 -0.34
N SER A 161 -15.67 2.00 -1.33
CA SER A 161 -16.24 1.78 -2.67
C SER A 161 -15.61 2.73 -3.69
N HIS A 162 -16.07 2.67 -4.94
CA HIS A 162 -15.80 3.67 -5.96
C HIS A 162 -16.95 4.68 -6.04
N LYS A 163 -16.66 5.99 -6.13
CA LYS A 163 -17.68 7.07 -6.11
C LYS A 163 -18.81 6.88 -7.11
N THR A 164 -18.51 6.32 -8.30
CA THR A 164 -19.55 6.13 -9.34
C THR A 164 -20.48 4.94 -9.07
N PHE A 165 -20.16 4.05 -8.14
CA PHE A 165 -21.01 2.89 -7.83
C PHE A 165 -22.22 3.27 -6.99
N GLN A 166 -22.19 4.42 -6.32
CA GLN A 166 -23.26 4.88 -5.44
C GLN A 166 -23.65 3.83 -4.38
N ALA A 167 -22.61 3.14 -3.85
CA ALA A 167 -22.79 2.09 -2.86
C ALA A 167 -23.46 2.62 -1.59
N ASP A 168 -24.24 1.77 -0.93
CA ASP A 168 -24.86 2.10 0.36
C ASP A 168 -23.79 2.15 1.47
N GLU A 169 -23.46 3.35 1.93
CA GLU A 169 -22.49 3.55 3.01
C GLU A 169 -22.87 2.81 4.30
N ALA A 170 -24.19 2.64 4.59
CA ALA A 170 -24.61 1.90 5.76
C ALA A 170 -24.16 0.43 5.70
N CYS A 171 -24.20 -0.18 4.51
CA CYS A 171 -23.69 -1.54 4.29
C CYS A 171 -22.16 -1.59 4.45
N ILE A 172 -21.44 -0.60 3.91
CA ILE A 172 -19.98 -0.48 4.06
C ILE A 172 -19.61 -0.44 5.55
N LEU A 173 -20.22 0.48 6.31
CA LEU A 173 -19.96 0.64 7.74
C LEU A 173 -20.31 -0.63 8.54
N ALA A 174 -21.43 -1.30 8.24
CA ALA A 174 -21.83 -2.53 8.90
C ALA A 174 -20.82 -3.66 8.68
N ASN A 175 -20.33 -3.84 7.44
CA ASN A 175 -19.33 -4.86 7.12
C ASN A 175 -17.97 -4.58 7.77
N LEU A 176 -17.55 -3.31 7.85
CA LEU A 176 -16.32 -2.92 8.56
C LEU A 176 -16.42 -3.14 10.08
N ILE A 177 -17.56 -2.82 10.67
CA ILE A 177 -17.82 -3.06 12.12
C ILE A 177 -17.84 -4.57 12.42
N GLU A 178 -18.47 -5.38 11.56
CA GLU A 178 -18.44 -6.84 11.68
C GLU A 178 -17.02 -7.38 11.61
N LEU A 179 -16.22 -6.92 10.61
CA LEU A 179 -14.82 -7.33 10.51
C LEU A 179 -14.04 -6.96 11.77
N ALA A 180 -14.16 -5.73 12.25
CA ALA A 180 -13.42 -5.29 13.43
C ALA A 180 -13.73 -6.14 14.66
N THR A 181 -15.00 -6.47 14.87
CA THR A 181 -15.44 -7.35 15.97
C THR A 181 -14.84 -8.75 15.84
N TRP A 182 -14.82 -9.30 14.61
CA TRP A 182 -14.22 -10.60 14.33
C TRP A 182 -12.70 -10.57 14.53
N LEU A 183 -12.01 -9.50 14.09
CA LEU A 183 -10.57 -9.31 14.29
C LEU A 183 -10.18 -9.21 15.76
N GLU A 184 -11.04 -8.58 16.60
CA GLU A 184 -10.82 -8.53 18.05
C GLU A 184 -10.78 -9.94 18.63
N SER A 185 -11.78 -10.78 18.31
CA SER A 185 -11.82 -12.16 18.77
C SER A 185 -10.61 -12.96 18.27
N LEU A 186 -10.22 -12.79 16.99
CA LEU A 186 -9.05 -13.46 16.42
C LEU A 186 -7.74 -13.03 17.11
N ALA A 187 -7.64 -11.75 17.49
CA ALA A 187 -6.49 -11.22 18.21
C ALA A 187 -6.41 -11.79 19.65
N GLU A 188 -7.54 -11.91 20.34
CA GLU A 188 -7.61 -12.56 21.66
C GLU A 188 -7.19 -14.03 21.61
N GLU A 189 -7.60 -14.76 20.56
CA GLU A 189 -7.26 -16.18 20.38
C GLU A 189 -5.78 -16.42 20.06
N THR A 190 -5.17 -15.53 19.26
CA THR A 190 -3.84 -15.76 18.70
C THR A 190 -2.73 -14.94 19.35
N GLY A 191 -3.07 -13.86 20.05
CA GLY A 191 -2.13 -12.89 20.59
C GLY A 191 -1.48 -11.97 19.56
N HIS A 192 -1.96 -11.95 18.30
CA HIS A 192 -1.47 -11.06 17.26
C HIS A 192 -2.28 -9.76 17.19
N ASP A 193 -1.60 -8.66 16.85
CA ASP A 193 -2.24 -7.38 16.56
C ASP A 193 -2.66 -7.32 15.09
N PHE A 194 -3.94 -7.62 14.81
CA PHE A 194 -4.52 -7.56 13.47
C PHE A 194 -5.18 -6.21 13.20
N HIS A 195 -4.95 -5.65 12.01
CA HIS A 195 -5.60 -4.40 11.60
C HIS A 195 -5.77 -4.27 10.09
N LEU A 196 -6.90 -3.71 9.69
CA LEU A 196 -7.22 -3.36 8.32
C LEU A 196 -6.78 -1.94 8.03
N GLY A 197 -6.18 -1.70 6.86
CA GLY A 197 -5.91 -0.37 6.32
C GLY A 197 -6.79 -0.08 5.11
N LEU A 198 -7.73 0.85 5.24
CA LEU A 198 -8.47 1.41 4.11
C LEU A 198 -7.55 2.37 3.37
N GLU A 199 -7.50 2.29 2.05
CA GLU A 199 -6.55 3.00 1.19
C GLU A 199 -7.21 4.11 0.38
N PRO A 200 -7.21 5.37 0.87
CA PRO A 200 -7.74 6.49 0.10
C PRO A 200 -7.03 6.63 -1.24
N GLU A 201 -7.80 6.80 -2.31
CA GLU A 201 -7.26 7.03 -3.65
C GLU A 201 -8.24 7.81 -4.52
N PRO A 202 -7.79 8.45 -5.62
CA PRO A 202 -8.66 9.17 -6.54
C PRO A 202 -9.80 8.28 -7.07
N LEU A 203 -11.05 8.81 -7.04
CA LEU A 203 -12.31 8.14 -7.34
C LEU A 203 -12.77 7.09 -6.30
N GLY A 204 -12.03 6.84 -5.25
CA GLY A 204 -12.48 6.06 -4.11
C GLY A 204 -13.62 6.75 -3.35
N HIS A 205 -14.31 6.03 -2.48
CA HIS A 205 -15.40 6.56 -1.65
C HIS A 205 -14.95 7.76 -0.81
N PHE A 206 -13.66 7.77 -0.45
CA PHE A 206 -12.93 8.92 0.06
C PHE A 206 -11.53 8.93 -0.55
N GLU A 207 -11.04 10.13 -0.95
CA GLU A 207 -9.84 10.30 -1.77
C GLU A 207 -8.69 10.95 -1.01
N ASN A 208 -8.98 11.92 -0.15
CA ASN A 208 -8.02 12.82 0.50
C ASN A 208 -8.19 12.83 2.02
N THR A 209 -7.32 13.58 2.70
CA THR A 209 -7.33 13.67 4.17
C THR A 209 -8.68 14.12 4.73
N ALA A 210 -9.31 15.14 4.14
CA ALA A 210 -10.57 15.68 4.66
C ALA A 210 -11.72 14.67 4.53
N GLU A 211 -11.82 14.01 3.38
CA GLU A 211 -12.83 12.98 3.15
C GLU A 211 -12.60 11.74 4.04
N THR A 212 -11.32 11.36 4.23
CA THR A 212 -10.93 10.27 5.13
C THR A 212 -11.36 10.56 6.57
N LEU A 213 -11.05 11.75 7.08
CA LEU A 213 -11.48 12.17 8.43
C LEU A 213 -12.99 12.12 8.59
N ALA A 214 -13.74 12.64 7.62
CA ALA A 214 -15.20 12.63 7.64
C ALA A 214 -15.79 11.20 7.59
N PHE A 215 -15.20 10.28 6.81
CA PHE A 215 -15.61 8.88 6.79
C PHE A 215 -15.38 8.20 8.15
N PHE A 216 -14.19 8.35 8.73
CA PHE A 216 -13.89 7.76 10.05
C PHE A 216 -14.72 8.37 11.16
N GLU A 217 -15.07 9.67 11.10
CA GLU A 217 -16.01 10.27 12.05
C GLU A 217 -17.36 9.55 12.01
N ARG A 218 -17.91 9.28 10.81
CA ARG A 218 -19.17 8.54 10.66
C ARG A 218 -19.04 7.09 11.13
N LEU A 219 -17.95 6.41 10.78
CA LEU A 219 -17.68 5.03 11.23
C LEU A 219 -17.64 4.95 12.77
N HIS A 220 -16.90 5.86 13.42
CA HIS A 220 -16.80 5.92 14.86
C HIS A 220 -18.16 6.25 15.53
N ALA A 221 -18.95 7.15 14.92
CA ALA A 221 -20.27 7.49 15.43
C ALA A 221 -21.24 6.30 15.40
N VAL A 222 -21.30 5.58 14.25
CA VAL A 222 -22.15 4.38 14.08
C VAL A 222 -21.71 3.24 15.01
N ALA A 223 -20.40 3.08 15.22
CA ALA A 223 -19.85 2.06 16.12
C ALA A 223 -19.87 2.45 17.61
N GLY A 224 -20.51 3.56 17.98
CA GLY A 224 -20.61 4.01 19.39
C GLY A 224 -19.27 4.38 20.01
N GLN A 225 -18.33 4.93 19.23
CA GLN A 225 -16.97 5.31 19.67
C GLN A 225 -16.13 4.13 20.18
N SER A 226 -16.34 2.95 19.63
CA SER A 226 -15.69 1.70 20.04
C SER A 226 -14.17 1.74 19.88
N GLU A 227 -13.43 1.36 20.92
CA GLU A 227 -11.98 1.15 20.88
C GLU A 227 -11.59 0.00 19.92
N VAL A 228 -12.45 -1.00 19.74
CA VAL A 228 -12.25 -2.09 18.79
C VAL A 228 -12.08 -1.54 17.38
N ILE A 229 -12.94 -0.58 16.95
CA ILE A 229 -12.81 0.07 15.65
C ILE A 229 -11.47 0.80 15.55
N ARG A 230 -11.08 1.59 16.57
CA ARG A 230 -9.82 2.34 16.57
C ARG A 230 -8.60 1.44 16.47
N ASN A 231 -8.67 0.28 17.10
CA ASN A 231 -7.57 -0.68 17.12
C ASN A 231 -7.50 -1.53 15.83
N ARG A 232 -8.65 -1.85 15.20
CA ARG A 232 -8.73 -2.84 14.11
C ARG A 232 -8.91 -2.23 12.73
N ILE A 233 -9.45 -1.00 12.62
CA ILE A 233 -9.66 -0.32 11.33
C ILE A 233 -8.86 0.98 11.31
N GLY A 234 -8.03 1.13 10.30
CA GLY A 234 -7.21 2.31 10.10
C GLY A 234 -7.05 2.64 8.62
N VAL A 235 -6.03 3.42 8.32
CA VAL A 235 -5.69 3.85 6.96
C VAL A 235 -4.45 3.11 6.48
N ASN A 236 -4.47 2.63 5.24
CA ASN A 236 -3.27 2.42 4.46
C ASN A 236 -2.94 3.75 3.77
N TYR A 237 -1.89 4.42 4.22
CA TYR A 237 -1.45 5.69 3.67
C TYR A 237 -0.57 5.45 2.44
N ASP A 238 -1.14 5.59 1.25
CA ASP A 238 -0.35 5.53 0.01
C ASP A 238 0.21 6.91 -0.32
N ALA A 239 1.55 7.05 -0.34
CA ALA A 239 2.22 8.32 -0.57
C ALA A 239 1.94 8.89 -1.99
N CYS A 240 1.73 8.04 -3.01
CA CYS A 240 1.33 8.45 -4.34
C CYS A 240 -0.07 9.09 -4.32
N HIS A 241 -1.05 8.43 -3.67
CA HIS A 241 -2.45 8.87 -3.67
C HIS A 241 -2.64 10.20 -2.95
N PHE A 242 -2.06 10.36 -1.74
CA PHE A 242 -2.14 11.64 -1.02
C PHE A 242 -1.35 12.75 -1.73
N ALA A 243 -0.23 12.42 -2.39
CA ALA A 243 0.45 13.38 -3.24
C ALA A 243 -0.40 13.81 -4.44
N LEU A 244 -1.13 12.88 -5.09
CA LEU A 244 -2.05 13.20 -6.19
C LEU A 244 -3.11 14.21 -5.78
N GLU A 245 -3.64 14.10 -4.56
CA GLU A 245 -4.64 15.01 -4.00
C GLU A 245 -4.05 16.35 -3.49
N TYR A 246 -2.74 16.58 -3.68
CA TYR A 246 -2.04 17.78 -3.20
C TYR A 246 -2.05 17.95 -1.68
N ASP A 247 -2.34 16.89 -0.95
CA ASP A 247 -2.22 16.88 0.50
C ASP A 247 -0.74 16.99 0.91
N ALA A 248 -0.44 17.79 1.93
CA ALA A 248 0.91 17.85 2.48
C ALA A 248 1.11 16.68 3.46
N ALA A 249 2.15 15.86 3.24
CA ALA A 249 2.37 14.61 3.98
C ALA A 249 2.32 14.76 5.50
N GLN A 250 3.08 15.72 6.04
CA GLN A 250 3.12 15.95 7.49
C GLN A 250 1.74 16.36 8.02
N SER A 251 1.05 17.28 7.35
CA SER A 251 -0.25 17.78 7.80
C SER A 251 -1.32 16.69 7.77
N SER A 252 -1.31 15.85 6.74
CA SER A 252 -2.21 14.73 6.56
C SER A 252 -2.02 13.68 7.66
N LEU A 253 -0.80 13.17 7.83
CA LEU A 253 -0.46 12.16 8.85
C LEU A 253 -0.73 12.67 10.27
N ASP A 254 -0.40 13.94 10.57
CA ASP A 254 -0.70 14.56 11.86
C ASP A 254 -2.21 14.70 12.10
N ALA A 255 -3.00 15.00 11.05
CA ALA A 255 -4.45 15.10 11.16
C ALA A 255 -5.11 13.74 11.44
N LEU A 256 -4.71 12.70 10.71
CA LEU A 256 -5.18 11.32 10.92
C LEU A 256 -4.84 10.84 12.34
N THR A 257 -3.60 11.05 12.79
CA THR A 257 -3.14 10.65 14.13
C THR A 257 -3.89 11.40 15.23
N ARG A 258 -4.11 12.72 15.09
CA ARG A 258 -4.90 13.52 16.04
C ARG A 258 -6.36 13.09 16.12
N ALA A 259 -6.92 12.61 15.04
CA ALA A 259 -8.26 12.03 14.99
C ALA A 259 -8.33 10.61 15.58
N SER A 260 -7.22 10.09 16.12
CA SER A 260 -7.10 8.72 16.62
C SER A 260 -7.43 7.66 15.55
N ILE A 261 -7.11 7.96 14.30
CA ILE A 261 -7.17 7.01 13.19
C ILE A 261 -5.82 6.31 13.10
N ARG A 262 -5.83 4.99 13.21
CA ARG A 262 -4.62 4.17 13.11
C ARG A 262 -4.01 4.28 11.70
N ILE A 263 -2.71 4.50 11.62
CA ILE A 263 -1.96 4.29 10.38
C ILE A 263 -1.58 2.80 10.33
N SER A 264 -2.42 2.01 9.66
CA SER A 264 -2.25 0.56 9.59
C SER A 264 -1.04 0.15 8.78
N LYS A 265 -0.81 0.84 7.68
CA LYS A 265 0.30 0.60 6.76
C LYS A 265 0.60 1.89 6.00
N ILE A 266 1.82 2.00 5.52
CA ILE A 266 2.24 3.05 4.60
C ILE A 266 2.78 2.40 3.33
N HIS A 267 2.19 2.72 2.18
CA HIS A 267 2.77 2.46 0.88
C HIS A 267 3.77 3.58 0.55
N LEU A 268 5.01 3.19 0.29
CA LEU A 268 6.07 4.06 -0.22
C LEU A 268 6.01 4.00 -1.74
N SER A 269 5.51 5.06 -2.34
CA SER A 269 5.14 5.15 -3.75
C SER A 269 5.31 6.59 -4.24
N SER A 270 5.29 6.83 -5.54
CA SER A 270 5.30 8.18 -6.09
C SER A 270 4.57 8.26 -7.42
N ALA A 271 3.94 9.41 -7.70
CA ALA A 271 3.25 9.71 -8.94
C ALA A 271 4.12 10.53 -9.91
N LEU A 272 3.64 10.66 -11.15
CA LEU A 272 4.16 11.63 -12.11
C LEU A 272 3.63 13.02 -11.83
N ALA A 273 4.46 14.03 -12.08
CA ALA A 273 4.08 15.44 -12.02
C ALA A 273 4.68 16.21 -13.21
N LEU A 274 3.97 17.23 -13.67
CA LEU A 274 4.41 18.10 -14.78
C LEU A 274 3.80 19.47 -14.69
N ASP A 275 4.42 20.43 -15.43
CA ASP A 275 3.82 21.74 -15.71
C ASP A 275 2.93 21.62 -16.94
N PRO A 276 1.60 21.72 -16.81
CA PRO A 276 0.70 21.56 -17.97
C PRO A 276 0.73 22.74 -18.95
N ARG A 277 1.41 23.84 -18.60
CA ARG A 277 1.64 24.99 -19.47
C ARG A 277 2.77 24.74 -20.47
N ASP A 278 3.59 23.73 -20.24
CA ASP A 278 4.67 23.32 -21.14
C ASP A 278 4.16 22.27 -22.13
N PRO A 279 4.04 22.61 -23.45
CA PRO A 279 3.62 21.63 -24.46
C PRO A 279 4.54 20.41 -24.56
N SER A 280 5.84 20.58 -24.22
CA SER A 280 6.78 19.45 -24.24
C SER A 280 6.48 18.46 -23.08
N ALA A 281 6.01 18.95 -21.93
CA ALA A 281 5.58 18.11 -20.82
C ALA A 281 4.29 17.34 -21.15
N LEU A 282 3.33 18.01 -21.80
CA LEU A 282 2.10 17.36 -22.31
C LEU A 282 2.41 16.29 -23.36
N ALA A 283 3.40 16.51 -24.21
CA ALA A 283 3.86 15.50 -25.17
C ALA A 283 4.57 14.32 -24.46
N ALA A 284 5.36 14.59 -23.43
CA ALA A 284 6.11 13.59 -22.68
C ALA A 284 5.21 12.67 -21.82
N ILE A 285 4.05 13.13 -21.36
CA ILE A 285 3.11 12.32 -20.56
C ILE A 285 2.22 11.40 -21.42
N ARG A 286 2.05 11.68 -22.72
CA ARG A 286 1.18 10.87 -23.60
C ARG A 286 1.53 9.38 -23.65
N PRO A 287 2.81 8.93 -23.62
CA PRO A 287 3.14 7.50 -23.60
C PRO A 287 2.69 6.74 -22.35
N PHE A 288 2.29 7.46 -21.29
CA PHE A 288 1.73 6.88 -20.06
C PHE A 288 0.20 6.67 -20.11
N ASP A 289 -0.45 7.07 -21.21
CA ASP A 289 -1.85 6.74 -21.49
C ASP A 289 -1.92 5.31 -22.02
N GLU A 290 -2.21 4.36 -21.14
CA GLU A 290 -2.31 2.96 -21.46
C GLU A 290 -3.67 2.37 -21.00
N PRO A 291 -4.16 1.28 -21.62
CA PRO A 291 -5.55 0.86 -21.42
C PRO A 291 -5.83 0.01 -20.17
N VAL A 292 -4.81 -0.47 -19.43
CA VAL A 292 -4.98 -1.46 -18.35
C VAL A 292 -5.49 -0.81 -17.08
N TYR A 293 -4.80 0.23 -16.62
CA TYR A 293 -5.10 0.91 -15.36
C TYR A 293 -5.80 2.25 -15.56
N PHE A 294 -6.32 2.82 -14.48
CA PHE A 294 -6.67 4.23 -14.44
C PHE A 294 -5.42 5.09 -14.27
N HIS A 295 -5.34 6.15 -15.07
CA HIS A 295 -4.35 7.21 -14.90
C HIS A 295 -5.07 8.53 -14.65
N GLN A 296 -5.65 8.65 -13.44
CA GLN A 296 -6.34 9.86 -13.03
C GLN A 296 -5.40 11.05 -13.14
N ALA A 297 -5.90 12.15 -13.71
CA ALA A 297 -5.15 13.39 -13.86
C ALA A 297 -5.76 14.47 -12.98
N LEU A 298 -4.98 14.97 -12.02
CA LEU A 298 -5.39 16.00 -11.07
C LEU A 298 -4.58 17.27 -11.35
N LEU A 299 -5.30 18.36 -11.63
CA LEU A 299 -4.70 19.65 -11.99
C LEU A 299 -4.98 20.68 -10.92
N GLN A 300 -3.93 21.33 -10.41
CA GLN A 300 -4.05 22.39 -9.42
C GLN A 300 -4.28 23.74 -10.10
N ASN A 301 -5.37 24.37 -9.76
CA ASN A 301 -5.68 25.74 -10.16
C ASN A 301 -4.84 26.78 -9.41
N VAL A 302 -4.79 28.01 -9.91
CA VAL A 302 -4.07 29.13 -9.28
C VAL A 302 -4.60 29.45 -7.88
N ASP A 303 -5.88 29.21 -7.61
CA ASP A 303 -6.52 29.42 -6.31
C ASP A 303 -6.36 28.23 -5.35
N GLY A 304 -5.63 27.17 -5.77
CA GLY A 304 -5.41 25.97 -5.01
C GLY A 304 -6.51 24.90 -5.13
N SER A 305 -7.60 25.18 -5.81
CA SER A 305 -8.62 24.16 -6.09
C SER A 305 -8.11 23.11 -7.09
N ILE A 306 -8.73 21.92 -7.10
CA ILE A 306 -8.27 20.80 -7.91
C ILE A 306 -9.33 20.44 -8.94
N THR A 307 -8.93 20.46 -10.21
CA THR A 307 -9.74 19.90 -11.32
C THR A 307 -9.32 18.46 -11.56
N ARG A 308 -10.28 17.54 -11.65
CA ARG A 308 -10.04 16.10 -11.73
C ARG A 308 -10.56 15.53 -13.03
N PHE A 309 -9.72 14.74 -13.69
CA PHE A 309 -10.12 13.88 -14.82
C PHE A 309 -9.98 12.44 -14.37
N ALA A 310 -11.02 11.65 -14.57
CA ALA A 310 -11.07 10.26 -14.15
C ALA A 310 -10.00 9.38 -14.84
N ASP A 311 -9.50 9.85 -15.98
CA ASP A 311 -8.45 9.15 -16.73
C ASP A 311 -7.72 10.15 -17.64
N LEU A 312 -6.46 9.90 -17.93
CA LEU A 312 -5.60 10.77 -18.75
C LEU A 312 -6.16 11.03 -20.17
N PRO A 313 -6.74 10.04 -20.89
CA PRO A 313 -7.40 10.30 -22.17
C PRO A 313 -8.53 11.35 -22.12
N LEU A 314 -9.26 11.41 -20.99
CA LEU A 314 -10.35 12.38 -20.82
C LEU A 314 -9.81 13.81 -20.69
N PHE A 315 -8.67 13.98 -20.04
CA PHE A 315 -7.97 15.27 -20.01
C PHE A 315 -7.54 15.69 -21.42
N PHE A 316 -6.90 14.79 -22.17
CA PHE A 316 -6.47 15.13 -23.53
C PHE A 316 -7.65 15.48 -24.46
N ALA A 317 -8.74 14.71 -24.38
CA ALA A 317 -9.93 15.00 -25.16
C ALA A 317 -10.53 16.38 -24.82
N ALA A 318 -10.62 16.73 -23.52
CA ALA A 318 -11.11 18.03 -23.08
C ALA A 318 -10.19 19.19 -23.55
N ALA A 319 -8.87 18.99 -23.50
CA ALA A 319 -7.91 19.99 -23.97
C ALA A 319 -7.99 20.17 -25.50
N GLU A 320 -8.12 19.12 -26.27
CA GLU A 320 -8.22 19.15 -27.75
C GLU A 320 -9.55 19.78 -28.21
N ASN A 321 -10.64 19.56 -27.46
CA ASN A 321 -11.95 20.18 -27.76
C ASN A 321 -12.08 21.64 -27.28
N GLY A 322 -11.12 22.14 -26.50
CA GLY A 322 -11.16 23.48 -25.93
C GLY A 322 -12.03 23.61 -24.66
N ASP A 323 -12.46 22.48 -24.09
CA ASP A 323 -13.23 22.43 -22.84
C ASP A 323 -12.34 22.61 -21.60
N CYS A 324 -11.02 22.41 -21.76
CA CYS A 324 -10.00 22.59 -20.73
C CYS A 324 -8.79 23.29 -21.35
N ASP A 325 -8.36 24.43 -20.76
CA ASP A 325 -7.10 25.07 -21.13
C ASP A 325 -5.99 24.64 -20.19
N PRO A 326 -5.04 23.79 -20.63
CA PRO A 326 -3.93 23.34 -19.78
C PRO A 326 -3.10 24.50 -19.19
N ALA A 327 -3.04 25.63 -19.91
CA ALA A 327 -2.27 26.81 -19.47
C ALA A 327 -2.88 27.52 -18.24
N SER A 328 -4.11 27.23 -17.88
CA SER A 328 -4.79 27.80 -16.70
C SER A 328 -4.35 27.17 -15.37
N PHE A 329 -3.62 26.03 -15.40
CA PHE A 329 -3.23 25.29 -14.20
C PHE A 329 -1.75 25.50 -13.85
N GLN A 330 -1.41 25.33 -12.56
CA GLN A 330 -0.05 25.46 -12.06
C GLN A 330 0.76 24.16 -12.18
N GLU A 331 0.11 23.03 -11.87
CA GLU A 331 0.73 21.71 -11.86
C GLU A 331 -0.33 20.66 -12.22
N MET A 332 0.10 19.60 -12.88
CA MET A 332 -0.68 18.41 -13.14
C MET A 332 0.04 17.21 -12.51
N ARG A 333 -0.69 16.36 -11.79
CA ARG A 333 -0.23 15.08 -11.28
C ARG A 333 -1.04 13.96 -11.90
N VAL A 334 -0.35 12.87 -12.23
CA VAL A 334 -0.96 11.73 -12.92
C VAL A 334 -0.71 10.47 -12.11
N HIS A 335 -1.79 9.72 -11.84
CA HIS A 335 -1.74 8.45 -11.13
C HIS A 335 -1.02 7.39 -11.98
N PHE A 336 0.26 7.27 -11.73
CA PHE A 336 1.13 6.28 -12.32
C PHE A 336 2.26 6.03 -11.33
N HIS A 337 2.32 4.83 -10.74
CA HIS A 337 3.34 4.50 -9.74
C HIS A 337 4.70 4.36 -10.42
N ILE A 338 5.55 5.36 -10.27
CA ILE A 338 6.91 5.32 -10.81
C ILE A 338 7.91 4.89 -9.74
N PRO A 339 8.98 4.17 -10.13
CA PRO A 339 9.98 3.70 -9.19
C PRO A 339 10.60 4.83 -8.36
N LEU A 340 10.71 4.63 -7.06
CA LEU A 340 11.18 5.64 -6.10
C LEU A 340 12.62 6.08 -6.36
N ASP A 341 13.48 5.20 -6.88
CA ASP A 341 14.86 5.49 -7.20
C ASP A 341 15.05 6.19 -8.55
N THR A 342 13.99 6.26 -9.36
CA THR A 342 14.03 6.83 -10.71
C THR A 342 13.50 8.26 -10.71
N GLU A 343 14.29 9.19 -11.28
CA GLU A 343 13.80 10.51 -11.64
C GLU A 343 13.38 10.47 -13.11
N PRO A 344 12.12 10.79 -13.44
CA PRO A 344 11.72 10.92 -14.84
C PRO A 344 12.58 11.95 -15.57
N ALA A 345 12.82 11.72 -16.86
CA ALA A 345 13.53 12.70 -17.66
C ALA A 345 12.72 14.01 -17.76
N PRO A 346 13.35 15.17 -17.65
CA PRO A 346 12.68 16.45 -17.89
C PRO A 346 11.99 16.44 -19.27
N PRO A 347 10.79 17.03 -19.41
CA PRO A 347 10.15 17.95 -18.44
C PRO A 347 9.24 17.29 -17.37
N LEU A 348 9.18 15.96 -17.30
CA LEU A 348 8.44 15.26 -16.25
C LEU A 348 9.20 15.29 -14.93
N ARG A 349 8.46 15.21 -13.82
CA ARG A 349 8.94 15.13 -12.45
C ARG A 349 8.22 14.00 -11.71
N SER A 350 8.70 13.65 -10.52
CA SER A 350 8.01 12.73 -9.61
C SER A 350 7.48 13.45 -8.37
N THR A 351 6.52 12.82 -7.69
CA THR A 351 6.04 13.28 -6.37
C THR A 351 6.84 12.65 -5.22
N ARG A 352 8.00 12.05 -5.45
CA ARG A 352 8.79 11.33 -4.42
C ARG A 352 9.26 12.22 -3.26
N ASP A 353 9.20 13.56 -3.39
CA ASP A 353 9.45 14.45 -2.26
C ASP A 353 8.38 14.29 -1.18
N HIS A 354 7.14 14.00 -1.54
CA HIS A 354 6.09 13.63 -0.60
C HIS A 354 6.48 12.37 0.19
N THR A 355 7.03 11.35 -0.48
CA THR A 355 7.51 10.12 0.18
C THR A 355 8.70 10.39 1.11
N ARG A 356 9.60 11.33 0.74
CA ARG A 356 10.66 11.80 1.65
C ARG A 356 10.08 12.48 2.90
N GLU A 357 9.02 13.27 2.75
CA GLU A 357 8.33 13.91 3.87
C GLU A 357 7.64 12.87 4.78
N VAL A 358 7.04 11.82 4.21
CA VAL A 358 6.49 10.68 4.96
C VAL A 358 7.59 9.99 5.78
N LEU A 359 8.74 9.71 5.19
CA LEU A 359 9.89 9.12 5.90
C LEU A 359 10.44 10.07 6.97
N ALA A 360 10.46 11.39 6.71
CA ALA A 360 10.85 12.39 7.70
C ALA A 360 9.84 12.48 8.87
N TRP A 361 8.55 12.38 8.60
CA TRP A 361 7.51 12.32 9.62
C TRP A 361 7.65 11.06 10.49
N ARG A 362 7.89 9.90 9.87
CA ARG A 362 8.14 8.64 10.57
C ARG A 362 9.30 8.75 11.56
N ARG A 363 10.43 9.38 11.20
CA ARG A 363 11.57 9.57 12.12
C ARG A 363 11.18 10.30 13.41
N LYS A 364 10.18 11.18 13.35
CA LYS A 364 9.65 11.92 14.50
C LYS A 364 8.56 11.13 15.25
N ASN A 365 7.94 10.15 14.59
CA ASN A 365 6.81 9.37 15.10
C ASN A 365 7.06 7.86 14.90
N PRO A 366 8.12 7.27 15.49
CA PRO A 366 8.58 5.91 15.17
C PRO A 366 7.57 4.82 15.51
N ASP A 367 6.66 5.09 16.46
CA ASP A 367 5.66 4.12 16.93
C ASP A 367 4.30 4.26 16.23
N ALA A 368 4.13 5.27 15.36
CA ALA A 368 2.84 5.56 14.72
C ALA A 368 2.45 4.54 13.65
N CYS A 369 3.42 3.94 12.98
CA CYS A 369 3.22 2.87 12.00
C CYS A 369 4.43 1.93 11.99
N GLN A 370 4.16 0.61 11.99
CA GLN A 370 5.21 -0.41 11.95
C GLN A 370 5.32 -1.11 10.59
N HIS A 371 4.36 -0.91 9.68
CA HIS A 371 4.25 -1.62 8.41
C HIS A 371 4.48 -0.67 7.23
N TYR A 372 5.58 -0.88 6.51
CA TYR A 372 5.96 -0.11 5.32
C TYR A 372 6.12 -1.05 4.13
N GLU A 373 5.61 -0.65 2.98
CA GLU A 373 5.64 -1.45 1.77
C GLU A 373 5.94 -0.57 0.56
N ILE A 374 6.95 -0.94 -0.23
CA ILE A 374 7.24 -0.30 -1.53
C ILE A 374 6.20 -0.79 -2.52
N GLU A 375 5.53 0.13 -3.23
CA GLU A 375 4.49 -0.24 -4.18
C GLU A 375 4.68 0.44 -5.54
N THR A 376 5.03 -0.36 -6.56
CA THR A 376 5.28 0.10 -7.93
C THR A 376 4.70 -0.91 -8.93
N TYR A 377 3.37 -1.12 -8.91
CA TYR A 377 2.71 -2.14 -9.72
C TYR A 377 2.66 -1.85 -11.22
N THR A 378 2.93 -0.62 -11.65
CA THR A 378 2.88 -0.19 -13.07
C THR A 378 4.12 -0.55 -13.87
N TRP A 379 5.07 -1.32 -13.30
CA TRP A 379 6.32 -1.68 -13.99
C TRP A 379 6.08 -2.30 -15.39
N GLY A 380 5.09 -3.17 -15.52
CA GLY A 380 4.77 -3.86 -16.79
C GLY A 380 4.24 -2.94 -17.89
N VAL A 381 3.79 -1.73 -17.55
CA VAL A 381 3.24 -0.72 -18.46
C VAL A 381 4.11 0.54 -18.55
N LEU A 382 5.29 0.54 -17.92
CA LEU A 382 6.28 1.60 -18.07
C LEU A 382 6.70 1.74 -19.54
N PRO A 383 6.88 2.98 -20.06
CA PRO A 383 7.48 3.20 -21.38
C PRO A 383 8.81 2.47 -21.51
N ALA A 384 9.07 1.86 -22.69
CA ALA A 384 10.19 0.95 -22.92
C ALA A 384 11.58 1.51 -22.53
N GLY A 385 11.78 2.82 -22.58
CA GLY A 385 13.04 3.47 -22.17
C GLY A 385 13.26 3.56 -20.66
N LEU A 386 12.24 3.24 -19.84
CA LEU A 386 12.29 3.28 -18.37
C LEU A 386 12.31 1.89 -17.74
N GLN A 387 12.10 0.83 -18.54
CA GLN A 387 12.09 -0.54 -18.03
C GLN A 387 13.50 -1.05 -17.75
N ARG A 388 13.67 -1.71 -16.61
CA ARG A 388 14.84 -2.50 -16.17
C ARG A 388 14.36 -3.88 -15.74
N PRO A 389 15.25 -4.89 -15.56
CA PRO A 389 14.85 -6.12 -14.88
C PRO A 389 14.13 -5.79 -13.56
N VAL A 390 12.95 -6.38 -13.37
CA VAL A 390 12.04 -5.98 -12.26
C VAL A 390 12.68 -6.16 -10.89
N GLU A 391 13.47 -7.22 -10.72
CA GLU A 391 14.14 -7.50 -9.44
C GLU A 391 15.23 -6.47 -9.14
N GLU A 392 15.98 -6.02 -10.15
CA GLU A 392 17.00 -4.98 -10.02
C GLU A 392 16.36 -3.63 -9.66
N GLN A 393 15.21 -3.33 -10.27
CA GLN A 393 14.44 -2.13 -9.95
C GLN A 393 14.00 -2.16 -8.49
N ILE A 394 13.31 -3.23 -8.07
CA ILE A 394 12.84 -3.39 -6.69
C ILE A 394 14.01 -3.28 -5.71
N ALA A 395 15.14 -3.94 -5.97
CA ALA A 395 16.33 -3.83 -5.13
C ALA A 395 16.88 -2.39 -5.08
N SER A 396 16.75 -1.60 -6.16
CA SER A 396 17.15 -0.19 -6.17
C SER A 396 16.20 0.68 -5.36
N GLU A 397 14.89 0.40 -5.40
CA GLU A 397 13.90 1.10 -4.57
C GLU A 397 14.14 0.85 -3.07
N TYR A 398 14.48 -0.39 -2.67
CA TYR A 398 14.90 -0.67 -1.29
C TYR A 398 16.10 0.18 -0.86
N ARG A 399 17.15 0.26 -1.71
CA ARG A 399 18.33 1.09 -1.41
C ARG A 399 17.96 2.57 -1.27
N TRP A 400 17.07 3.06 -2.14
CA TRP A 400 16.59 4.44 -2.06
C TRP A 400 15.82 4.69 -0.77
N VAL A 401 14.91 3.80 -0.39
CA VAL A 401 14.14 3.92 0.86
C VAL A 401 15.07 3.94 2.07
N ILE A 402 16.00 2.99 2.16
CA ILE A 402 16.95 2.90 3.28
C ILE A 402 17.83 4.17 3.38
N ALA A 403 18.25 4.72 2.25
CA ALA A 403 19.07 5.94 2.22
C ALA A 403 18.28 7.22 2.61
N ASN A 404 16.94 7.20 2.55
CA ASN A 404 16.08 8.33 2.89
C ASN A 404 15.27 8.15 4.20
N ALA A 405 15.42 7.00 4.87
CA ALA A 405 14.64 6.63 6.06
C ALA A 405 15.16 7.18 7.39
#